data_c33c52d52fc792836d6d6c4c33a6b521
#
_entry.id   c33c52d52fc792836d6d6c4c33a6b521
#
_cell.length_a   1.000
_cell.length_b   1.000
_cell.length_c   1.000
_cell.angle_alpha   90.00
_cell.angle_beta   90.00
_cell.angle_gamma   90.00
#
_symmetry.space_group_name_H-M   'P 1'
#
loop_
_entity.id
_entity.type
_entity.pdbx_description
1 polymer ?
#
loop_
_entity_poly.entity_id
_entity_poly.type
_entity_poly.pdbx_seq_one_letter_code
_entity_poly.pdbx_strand_id
1 'polypeptide(L)'
;AQMDGNADIQKMASNFAGLTQARLSGGGDVKIPLAQELQYAKFYIELQQMRFGEKISYQVSVSDEELLTCLVPKLIIEMLVENAVGHGIEPKDGSGTVHVSAGYAENGAIELVVADDGVGFEGQNGEIPLPLDLPVSGNRHNRVALNTVYKIMQHLYGPAYGIHIISYEQIGTTVTIHLPREEITYDQSPDCR
;
A
#
# COMPACT_ATOMS: atom_id res chain seq x y z
N ALA A 1 25.72 -20.51 -6.76
CA ALA A 1 25.94 -19.47 -5.78
C ALA A 1 25.29 -19.94 -4.49
N GLN A 2 26.06 -20.31 -3.47
CA GLN A 2 25.56 -20.54 -2.12
C GLN A 2 25.17 -19.16 -1.57
N MET A 3 23.88 -18.92 -1.47
CA MET A 3 23.35 -17.76 -0.75
C MET A 3 23.71 -17.97 0.73
N ASP A 4 24.28 -16.94 1.36
CA ASP A 4 24.60 -16.96 2.79
C ASP A 4 23.28 -16.95 3.57
N GLY A 5 22.76 -18.12 3.91
CA GLY A 5 21.48 -18.29 4.61
C GLY A 5 21.39 -17.50 5.93
N ASN A 6 22.53 -17.07 6.48
CA ASN A 6 22.58 -16.27 7.70
C ASN A 6 22.27 -14.78 7.41
N ALA A 7 22.70 -14.24 6.26
CA ALA A 7 22.41 -12.86 5.86
C ALA A 7 20.92 -12.68 5.51
N ASP A 8 20.34 -13.67 4.83
CA ASP A 8 18.91 -13.65 4.48
C ASP A 8 18.02 -13.76 5.73
N ILE A 9 18.39 -14.61 6.69
CA ILE A 9 17.66 -14.72 7.98
C ILE A 9 17.75 -13.42 8.78
N GLN A 10 18.92 -12.78 8.83
CA GLN A 10 19.09 -11.50 9.52
C GLN A 10 18.27 -10.38 8.87
N LYS A 11 18.24 -10.31 7.55
CA LYS A 11 17.44 -9.36 6.79
C LYS A 11 15.94 -9.58 7.05
N MET A 12 15.49 -10.83 7.03
CA MET A 12 14.12 -11.23 7.34
C MET A 12 13.72 -10.80 8.75
N ALA A 13 14.54 -11.10 9.76
CA ALA A 13 14.29 -10.71 11.13
C ALA A 13 14.20 -9.19 11.31
N SER A 14 15.08 -8.44 10.63
CA SER A 14 15.07 -6.97 10.65
C SER A 14 13.81 -6.40 9.99
N ASN A 15 13.43 -6.90 8.81
CA ASN A 15 12.22 -6.47 8.10
C ASN A 15 10.97 -6.78 8.91
N PHE A 16 10.87 -7.98 9.49
CA PHE A 16 9.75 -8.38 10.35
C PHE A 16 9.66 -7.50 11.61
N ALA A 17 10.79 -7.21 12.25
CA ALA A 17 10.82 -6.30 13.40
C ALA A 17 10.36 -4.90 13.02
N GLY A 18 10.78 -4.37 11.85
CA GLY A 18 10.36 -3.07 11.34
C GLY A 18 8.86 -2.99 11.10
N LEU A 19 8.27 -3.98 10.41
CA LEU A 19 6.83 -4.06 10.19
C LEU A 19 6.04 -4.20 11.49
N THR A 20 6.51 -5.06 12.39
CA THR A 20 5.86 -5.27 13.69
C THR A 20 5.88 -3.99 14.52
N GLN A 21 7.01 -3.29 14.56
CA GLN A 21 7.14 -2.00 15.24
C GLN A 21 6.20 -0.96 14.61
N ALA A 22 6.12 -0.89 13.28
CA ALA A 22 5.20 0.01 12.59
C ALA A 22 3.74 -0.25 12.98
N ARG A 23 3.32 -1.53 13.03
CA ARG A 23 1.95 -1.93 13.40
C ARG A 23 1.66 -1.71 14.88
N LEU A 24 2.63 -1.92 15.78
CA LEU A 24 2.46 -1.81 17.23
C LEU A 24 2.57 -0.38 17.76
N SER A 25 3.13 0.56 17.00
CA SER A 25 3.26 1.97 17.39
C SER A 25 1.88 2.67 17.41
N GLY A 26 0.94 2.15 18.17
CA GLY A 26 -0.44 2.63 18.28
C GLY A 26 -0.62 3.95 19.05
N GLY A 27 0.46 4.56 19.55
CA GLY A 27 0.44 5.87 20.24
C GLY A 27 1.22 6.95 19.50
N GLY A 28 1.65 6.69 18.25
CA GLY A 28 2.42 7.63 17.43
C GLY A 28 1.59 8.31 16.36
N ASP A 29 2.26 8.96 15.45
CA ASP A 29 1.66 9.73 14.38
C ASP A 29 0.73 8.89 13.51
N VAL A 30 -0.46 9.42 13.26
CA VAL A 30 -1.47 8.83 12.37
C VAL A 30 -1.02 8.92 10.90
N LYS A 31 -0.13 9.87 10.61
CA LYS A 31 0.45 10.14 9.31
C LYS A 31 1.98 10.06 9.40
N ILE A 32 2.60 9.55 8.36
CA ILE A 32 4.06 9.43 8.24
C ILE A 32 4.50 9.88 6.84
N PRO A 33 5.80 10.18 6.62
CA PRO A 33 6.31 10.47 5.29
C PRO A 33 6.05 9.33 4.30
N LEU A 34 5.72 9.67 3.06
CA LEU A 34 5.52 8.70 1.99
C LEU A 34 6.72 7.76 1.82
N ALA A 35 7.95 8.29 1.96
CA ALA A 35 9.16 7.47 1.92
C ALA A 35 9.13 6.31 2.93
N GLN A 36 8.57 6.54 4.12
CA GLN A 36 8.46 5.53 5.17
C GLN A 36 7.36 4.49 4.86
N GLU A 37 6.24 4.91 4.27
CA GLU A 37 5.20 4.00 3.78
C GLU A 37 5.72 3.08 2.68
N LEU A 38 6.46 3.63 1.71
CA LEU A 38 7.10 2.85 0.65
C LEU A 38 8.13 1.85 1.21
N GLN A 39 8.85 2.23 2.27
CA GLN A 39 9.77 1.35 2.96
C GLN A 39 9.04 0.17 3.62
N TYR A 40 7.90 0.41 4.28
CA TYR A 40 7.10 -0.65 4.89
C TYR A 40 6.53 -1.62 3.84
N ALA A 41 5.99 -1.09 2.75
CA ALA A 41 5.53 -1.90 1.63
C ALA A 41 6.66 -2.76 1.05
N LYS A 42 7.87 -2.20 0.90
CA LYS A 42 9.05 -2.92 0.45
C LYS A 42 9.44 -4.05 1.40
N PHE A 43 9.43 -3.82 2.71
CA PHE A 43 9.72 -4.85 3.70
C PHE A 43 8.73 -6.02 3.61
N TYR A 44 7.45 -5.72 3.44
CA TYR A 44 6.44 -6.74 3.22
C TYR A 44 6.73 -7.58 1.96
N ILE A 45 7.00 -6.92 0.83
CA ILE A 45 7.31 -7.60 -0.42
C ILE A 45 8.55 -8.49 -0.29
N GLU A 46 9.63 -8.01 0.32
CA GLU A 46 10.85 -8.80 0.52
C GLU A 46 10.57 -10.08 1.34
N LEU A 47 9.70 -10.01 2.35
CA LEU A 47 9.25 -11.19 3.10
C LEU A 47 8.46 -12.17 2.21
N GLN A 48 7.58 -11.66 1.34
CA GLN A 48 6.80 -12.51 0.44
C GLN A 48 7.68 -13.12 -0.67
N GLN A 49 8.67 -12.39 -1.17
CA GLN A 49 9.65 -12.93 -2.13
C GLN A 49 10.50 -14.05 -1.55
N MET A 50 10.80 -14.05 -0.24
CA MET A 50 11.46 -15.17 0.42
C MET A 50 10.57 -16.44 0.43
N ARG A 51 9.24 -16.26 0.50
CA ARG A 51 8.27 -17.38 0.47
C ARG A 51 7.97 -17.87 -0.93
N PHE A 52 7.80 -16.96 -1.87
CA PHE A 52 7.28 -17.26 -3.22
C PHE A 52 8.34 -17.14 -4.32
N GLY A 53 9.57 -16.73 -3.98
CA GLY A 53 10.65 -16.56 -4.94
C GLY A 53 10.35 -15.51 -6.01
N GLU A 54 10.68 -15.86 -7.25
CA GLU A 54 10.50 -14.97 -8.41
C GLU A 54 9.03 -14.82 -8.86
N LYS A 55 8.09 -15.44 -8.15
CA LYS A 55 6.66 -15.28 -8.45
C LYS A 55 6.17 -13.84 -8.29
N ILE A 56 6.78 -13.07 -7.39
CA ILE A 56 6.37 -11.70 -7.07
C ILE A 56 7.42 -10.71 -7.53
N SER A 57 7.05 -9.82 -8.47
CA SER A 57 7.81 -8.64 -8.84
C SER A 57 7.22 -7.39 -8.19
N TYR A 58 8.08 -6.44 -7.82
CA TYR A 58 7.68 -5.19 -7.19
C TYR A 58 8.36 -4.00 -7.85
N GLN A 59 7.58 -3.01 -8.22
CA GLN A 59 8.05 -1.80 -8.86
C GLN A 59 7.50 -0.57 -8.15
N VAL A 60 8.33 0.46 -8.02
CA VAL A 60 7.95 1.75 -7.43
C VAL A 60 8.33 2.86 -8.37
N SER A 61 7.41 3.80 -8.61
CA SER A 61 7.68 5.03 -9.35
C SER A 61 7.13 6.25 -8.60
N VAL A 62 7.95 7.26 -8.42
CA VAL A 62 7.56 8.54 -7.80
C VAL A 62 7.89 9.63 -8.79
N SER A 63 6.89 10.44 -9.17
CA SER A 63 7.04 11.45 -10.22
C SER A 63 7.88 12.64 -9.79
N ASP A 64 7.98 12.91 -8.48
CA ASP A 64 8.72 14.00 -7.89
C ASP A 64 9.24 13.59 -6.51
N GLU A 65 10.54 13.85 -6.25
CA GLU A 65 11.16 13.52 -4.96
C GLU A 65 10.54 14.27 -3.76
N GLU A 66 9.95 15.45 -3.99
CA GLU A 66 9.23 16.20 -2.94
C GLU A 66 8.09 15.39 -2.32
N LEU A 67 7.43 14.51 -3.10
CA LEU A 67 6.38 13.64 -2.62
C LEU A 67 6.83 12.72 -1.48
N LEU A 68 8.12 12.34 -1.46
CA LEU A 68 8.66 11.44 -0.44
C LEU A 68 8.57 12.02 0.98
N THR A 69 8.52 13.34 1.11
CA THR A 69 8.39 14.05 2.40
C THR A 69 6.95 14.37 2.77
N CYS A 70 6.01 14.21 1.84
CA CYS A 70 4.59 14.45 2.12
C CYS A 70 4.05 13.44 3.12
N LEU A 71 3.16 13.91 4.01
CA LEU A 71 2.53 13.08 5.02
C LEU A 71 1.34 12.31 4.44
N VAL A 72 1.37 11.00 4.62
CA VAL A 72 0.30 10.09 4.21
C VAL A 72 -0.17 9.25 5.40
N PRO A 73 -1.41 8.75 5.42
CA PRO A 73 -1.87 7.90 6.50
C PRO A 73 -1.02 6.64 6.61
N LYS A 74 -0.68 6.28 7.84
CA LYS A 74 0.21 5.17 8.16
C LYS A 74 -0.39 3.82 7.75
N LEU A 75 0.43 2.96 7.13
CA LEU A 75 0.15 1.57 6.71
C LEU A 75 -0.87 1.42 5.57
N ILE A 76 -1.28 2.49 4.87
CA ILE A 76 -2.25 2.35 3.78
C ILE A 76 -1.63 1.68 2.55
N ILE A 77 -0.39 2.04 2.18
CA ILE A 77 0.29 1.42 1.03
C ILE A 77 0.61 -0.03 1.35
N GLU A 78 1.12 -0.31 2.55
CA GLU A 78 1.41 -1.69 2.98
C GLU A 78 0.17 -2.58 2.94
N MET A 79 -0.99 -2.09 3.44
CA MET A 79 -2.27 -2.81 3.38
C MET A 79 -2.73 -3.09 1.95
N LEU A 80 -2.55 -2.14 1.02
CA LEU A 80 -2.91 -2.33 -0.39
C LEU A 80 -1.96 -3.31 -1.09
N VAL A 81 -0.67 -3.25 -0.79
CA VAL A 81 0.32 -4.19 -1.32
C VAL A 81 0.09 -5.60 -0.76
N GLU A 82 -0.26 -5.73 0.54
CA GLU A 82 -0.68 -7.00 1.13
C GLU A 82 -1.88 -7.60 0.38
N ASN A 83 -2.88 -6.74 0.08
CA ASN A 83 -4.06 -7.12 -0.68
C ASN A 83 -3.71 -7.58 -2.10
N ALA A 84 -2.89 -6.82 -2.82
CA ALA A 84 -2.45 -7.14 -4.18
C ALA A 84 -1.68 -8.48 -4.23
N VAL A 85 -0.77 -8.73 -3.30
CA VAL A 85 -0.03 -9.99 -3.23
C VAL A 85 -0.94 -11.15 -2.88
N GLY A 86 -1.65 -11.07 -1.74
CA GLY A 86 -2.41 -12.20 -1.19
C GLY A 86 -3.64 -12.58 -2.02
N HIS A 87 -4.25 -11.62 -2.69
CA HIS A 87 -5.50 -11.83 -3.43
C HIS A 87 -5.35 -11.70 -4.94
N GLY A 88 -4.36 -10.92 -5.42
CA GLY A 88 -4.07 -10.78 -6.83
C GLY A 88 -3.05 -11.81 -7.31
N ILE A 89 -1.85 -11.81 -6.74
CA ILE A 89 -0.71 -12.56 -7.27
C ILE A 89 -0.62 -14.00 -6.73
N GLU A 90 -0.89 -14.22 -5.42
CA GLU A 90 -0.77 -15.56 -4.83
C GLU A 90 -1.65 -16.60 -5.54
N PRO A 91 -2.94 -16.32 -5.86
CA PRO A 91 -3.81 -17.26 -6.56
C PRO A 91 -3.55 -17.35 -8.08
N LYS A 92 -2.78 -16.42 -8.66
CA LYS A 92 -2.47 -16.38 -10.10
C LYS A 92 -1.57 -17.54 -10.49
N ASP A 93 -1.84 -18.16 -11.66
CA ASP A 93 -0.89 -19.06 -12.29
C ASP A 93 0.29 -18.27 -12.86
N GLY A 94 1.52 -18.66 -12.49
CA GLY A 94 2.74 -17.98 -12.91
C GLY A 94 3.13 -16.82 -12.01
N SER A 95 3.92 -15.89 -12.53
CA SER A 95 4.41 -14.69 -11.85
C SER A 95 3.45 -13.52 -12.00
N GLY A 96 3.57 -12.56 -11.10
CA GLY A 96 2.85 -11.30 -11.18
C GLY A 96 3.65 -10.13 -10.61
N THR A 97 3.17 -8.93 -10.92
CA THR A 97 3.82 -7.67 -10.56
C THR A 97 2.87 -6.81 -9.73
N VAL A 98 3.39 -6.26 -8.64
CA VAL A 98 2.75 -5.16 -7.91
C VAL A 98 3.50 -3.88 -8.23
N HIS A 99 2.81 -2.87 -8.73
CA HIS A 99 3.35 -1.56 -9.02
C HIS A 99 2.75 -0.52 -8.08
N VAL A 100 3.60 0.23 -7.38
CA VAL A 100 3.21 1.38 -6.56
C VAL A 100 3.70 2.64 -7.23
N SER A 101 2.79 3.59 -7.48
CA SER A 101 3.19 4.90 -8.01
C SER A 101 2.63 6.04 -7.17
N ALA A 102 3.39 7.14 -7.13
CA ALA A 102 3.00 8.38 -6.51
C ALA A 102 3.20 9.55 -7.48
N GLY A 103 2.21 10.41 -7.56
CA GLY A 103 2.22 11.56 -8.44
C GLY A 103 1.28 12.66 -7.94
N TYR A 104 1.08 13.68 -8.78
CA TYR A 104 0.10 14.71 -8.56
C TYR A 104 -1.10 14.52 -9.49
N ALA A 105 -2.29 14.60 -8.94
CA ALA A 105 -3.52 14.72 -9.70
C ALA A 105 -3.64 16.13 -10.32
N GLU A 106 -4.53 16.31 -11.30
CA GLU A 106 -4.75 17.59 -12.00
C GLU A 106 -5.08 18.75 -11.04
N ASN A 107 -5.71 18.49 -9.93
CA ASN A 107 -6.06 19.48 -8.90
C ASN A 107 -4.93 19.76 -7.89
N GLY A 108 -3.74 19.20 -8.10
CA GLY A 108 -2.59 19.32 -7.21
C GLY A 108 -2.63 18.44 -5.95
N ALA A 109 -3.64 17.58 -5.80
CA ALA A 109 -3.66 16.56 -4.76
C ALA A 109 -2.59 15.50 -5.03
N ILE A 110 -2.19 14.77 -3.99
CA ILE A 110 -1.35 13.58 -4.15
C ILE A 110 -2.21 12.44 -4.69
N GLU A 111 -1.73 11.78 -5.72
CA GLU A 111 -2.30 10.55 -6.24
C GLU A 111 -1.36 9.38 -5.94
N LEU A 112 -1.84 8.42 -5.16
CA LEU A 112 -1.15 7.16 -4.89
C LEU A 112 -1.88 6.05 -5.62
N VAL A 113 -1.15 5.23 -6.38
CA VAL A 113 -1.73 4.09 -7.09
C VAL A 113 -1.01 2.82 -6.68
N VAL A 114 -1.77 1.78 -6.33
CA VAL A 114 -1.29 0.41 -6.18
C VAL A 114 -2.01 -0.43 -7.21
N ALA A 115 -1.26 -0.98 -8.15
CA ALA A 115 -1.78 -1.82 -9.22
C ALA A 115 -1.12 -3.19 -9.19
N ASP A 116 -1.91 -4.24 -9.41
CA ASP A 116 -1.44 -5.60 -9.63
C ASP A 116 -1.95 -6.15 -10.96
N ASP A 117 -1.20 -7.06 -11.54
CA ASP A 117 -1.58 -7.86 -12.70
C ASP A 117 -2.10 -9.25 -12.30
N GLY A 118 -2.71 -9.34 -11.12
CA GLY A 118 -3.22 -10.56 -10.53
C GLY A 118 -4.52 -11.08 -11.16
N VAL A 119 -5.24 -11.91 -10.40
CA VAL A 119 -6.50 -12.52 -10.88
C VAL A 119 -7.69 -11.54 -10.87
N GLY A 120 -7.55 -10.36 -10.26
CA GLY A 120 -8.64 -9.42 -10.10
C GLY A 120 -9.77 -9.94 -9.19
N PHE A 121 -10.89 -9.23 -9.18
CA PHE A 121 -12.08 -9.64 -8.43
C PHE A 121 -12.99 -10.50 -9.31
N GLU A 122 -13.38 -11.66 -8.81
CA GLU A 122 -14.29 -12.60 -9.50
C GLU A 122 -15.61 -11.91 -9.87
N GLY A 123 -16.00 -12.03 -11.12
CA GLY A 123 -17.21 -11.44 -11.67
C GLY A 123 -17.19 -9.92 -11.84
N GLN A 124 -16.05 -9.25 -11.61
CA GLN A 124 -15.91 -7.80 -11.77
C GLN A 124 -15.15 -7.43 -13.04
N ASN A 125 -15.67 -6.43 -13.75
CA ASN A 125 -15.05 -5.89 -14.96
C ASN A 125 -15.24 -4.37 -15.04
N GLY A 126 -14.53 -3.65 -14.20
CA GLY A 126 -14.56 -2.18 -14.14
C GLY A 126 -14.48 -1.63 -12.73
N GLU A 127 -15.14 -0.50 -12.52
CA GLU A 127 -15.15 0.20 -11.25
C GLU A 127 -15.91 -0.59 -10.17
N ILE A 128 -15.33 -0.64 -8.98
CA ILE A 128 -15.91 -1.32 -7.82
C ILE A 128 -16.45 -0.26 -6.85
N PRO A 129 -17.78 -0.25 -6.58
CA PRO A 129 -18.37 0.72 -5.67
C PRO A 129 -17.92 0.49 -4.22
N LEU A 130 -17.74 1.58 -3.48
CA LEU A 130 -17.39 1.58 -2.06
C LEU A 130 -18.53 2.18 -1.21
N PRO A 131 -18.73 1.70 0.03
CA PRO A 131 -18.06 0.56 0.65
C PRO A 131 -18.38 -0.78 -0.02
N LEU A 132 -17.47 -1.75 0.11
CA LEU A 132 -17.63 -3.06 -0.52
C LEU A 132 -18.74 -3.86 0.16
N ASP A 133 -19.91 -3.91 -0.43
CA ASP A 133 -21.08 -4.70 -0.02
C ASP A 133 -21.22 -6.03 -0.78
N LEU A 134 -20.12 -6.61 -1.21
CA LEU A 134 -20.14 -7.85 -1.99
C LEU A 134 -20.60 -9.05 -1.16
N PRO A 135 -21.40 -10.00 -1.72
CA PRO A 135 -21.94 -11.13 -1.00
C PRO A 135 -20.85 -12.06 -0.42
N VAL A 136 -21.22 -12.84 0.58
CA VAL A 136 -20.36 -13.60 1.51
C VAL A 136 -19.50 -14.72 0.87
N SER A 137 -19.67 -15.02 -0.42
CA SER A 137 -18.88 -16.00 -1.16
C SER A 137 -17.65 -15.34 -1.78
N GLY A 138 -16.50 -15.48 -1.16
CA GLY A 138 -15.24 -14.93 -1.61
C GLY A 138 -14.43 -14.36 -0.44
N ASN A 139 -13.14 -14.24 -0.62
CA ASN A 139 -12.15 -13.92 0.40
C ASN A 139 -12.52 -12.73 1.32
N ARG A 140 -12.92 -13.00 2.55
CA ARG A 140 -13.31 -11.98 3.55
C ARG A 140 -12.19 -10.97 3.83
N HIS A 141 -10.93 -11.39 3.75
CA HIS A 141 -9.77 -10.55 4.10
C HIS A 141 -9.57 -9.38 3.13
N ASN A 142 -9.76 -9.59 1.83
CA ASN A 142 -9.65 -8.57 0.78
C ASN A 142 -10.59 -7.37 1.04
N ARG A 143 -11.83 -7.65 1.38
CA ARG A 143 -12.84 -6.62 1.66
C ARG A 143 -12.56 -5.83 2.92
N VAL A 144 -11.96 -6.48 3.93
CA VAL A 144 -11.62 -5.84 5.20
C VAL A 144 -10.53 -4.81 5.00
N ALA A 145 -9.47 -5.14 4.25
CA ALA A 145 -8.36 -4.23 3.99
C ALA A 145 -8.83 -2.99 3.22
N LEU A 146 -9.50 -3.17 2.07
CA LEU A 146 -9.97 -2.07 1.23
C LEU A 146 -11.03 -1.20 1.93
N ASN A 147 -11.98 -1.81 2.65
CA ASN A 147 -12.94 -1.07 3.47
C ASN A 147 -12.28 -0.34 4.63
N THR A 148 -11.19 -0.87 5.17
CA THR A 148 -10.42 -0.19 6.22
C THR A 148 -9.74 1.05 5.66
N VAL A 149 -9.07 0.92 4.51
CA VAL A 149 -8.47 2.08 3.82
C VAL A 149 -9.53 3.12 3.49
N TYR A 150 -10.68 2.70 2.93
CA TYR A 150 -11.80 3.60 2.67
C TYR A 150 -12.25 4.37 3.92
N LYS A 151 -12.44 3.68 5.06
CA LYS A 151 -12.83 4.31 6.33
C LYS A 151 -11.77 5.27 6.87
N ILE A 152 -10.49 4.91 6.77
CA ILE A 152 -9.38 5.79 7.15
C ILE A 152 -9.43 7.08 6.33
N MET A 153 -9.59 6.96 5.01
CA MET A 153 -9.67 8.11 4.11
C MET A 153 -10.86 9.01 4.43
N GLN A 154 -12.05 8.42 4.62
CA GLN A 154 -13.25 9.18 4.99
C GLN A 154 -13.12 9.87 6.35
N HIS A 155 -12.48 9.21 7.32
CA HIS A 155 -12.27 9.76 8.66
C HIS A 155 -11.28 10.93 8.67
N LEU A 156 -10.17 10.80 7.93
CA LEU A 156 -9.10 11.80 7.94
C LEU A 156 -9.37 13.00 7.03
N TYR A 157 -10.03 12.77 5.89
CA TYR A 157 -10.10 13.77 4.82
C TYR A 157 -11.51 14.05 4.32
N GLY A 158 -12.49 13.28 4.78
CA GLY A 158 -13.88 13.45 4.35
C GLY A 158 -14.11 13.07 2.86
N PRO A 159 -15.26 13.49 2.29
CA PRO A 159 -15.68 13.05 0.96
C PRO A 159 -14.92 13.69 -0.22
N ALA A 160 -14.11 14.74 0.04
CA ALA A 160 -13.34 15.42 -1.01
C ALA A 160 -12.14 14.57 -1.48
N TYR A 161 -11.71 13.61 -0.67
CA TYR A 161 -10.61 12.70 -0.92
C TYR A 161 -11.08 11.27 -0.72
N GLY A 162 -10.40 10.32 -1.32
CA GLY A 162 -10.86 8.94 -1.17
C GLY A 162 -10.06 7.92 -1.95
N ILE A 163 -10.65 6.77 -2.04
CA ILE A 163 -10.13 5.60 -2.73
C ILE A 163 -11.05 5.24 -3.89
N HIS A 164 -10.48 4.90 -5.01
CA HIS A 164 -11.14 4.42 -6.22
C HIS A 164 -10.54 3.07 -6.62
N ILE A 165 -11.37 2.10 -6.97
CA ILE A 165 -10.93 0.74 -7.29
C ILE A 165 -11.48 0.37 -8.67
N ILE A 166 -10.58 -0.08 -9.53
CA ILE A 166 -10.92 -0.70 -10.81
C ILE A 166 -10.35 -2.11 -10.81
N SER A 167 -11.15 -3.09 -11.16
CA SER A 167 -10.71 -4.47 -11.27
C SER A 167 -11.31 -5.16 -12.48
N TYR A 168 -10.48 -5.95 -13.13
CA TYR A 168 -10.87 -6.82 -14.24
C TYR A 168 -10.47 -8.25 -13.90
N GLU A 169 -11.44 -9.15 -13.95
CA GLU A 169 -11.21 -10.56 -13.69
C GLU A 169 -10.13 -11.12 -14.63
N GLN A 170 -9.17 -11.88 -14.08
CA GLN A 170 -8.01 -12.46 -14.77
C GLN A 170 -7.02 -11.45 -15.39
N ILE A 171 -7.16 -10.15 -15.06
CA ILE A 171 -6.28 -9.08 -15.56
C ILE A 171 -5.56 -8.39 -14.40
N GLY A 172 -6.27 -8.08 -13.30
CA GLY A 172 -5.71 -7.44 -12.13
C GLY A 172 -6.58 -6.37 -11.50
N THR A 173 -6.02 -5.69 -10.50
CA THR A 173 -6.70 -4.62 -9.75
C THR A 173 -5.84 -3.38 -9.68
N THR A 174 -6.47 -2.23 -9.80
CA THR A 174 -5.86 -0.92 -9.59
C THR A 174 -6.63 -0.18 -8.51
N VAL A 175 -5.92 0.23 -7.48
CA VAL A 175 -6.45 1.04 -6.38
C VAL A 175 -5.79 2.39 -6.43
N THR A 176 -6.57 3.45 -6.61
CA THR A 176 -6.12 4.85 -6.64
C THR A 176 -6.60 5.56 -5.37
N ILE A 177 -5.70 6.26 -4.70
CA ILE A 177 -6.00 7.08 -3.53
C ILE A 177 -5.65 8.54 -3.84
N HIS A 178 -6.58 9.44 -3.58
CA HIS A 178 -6.32 10.88 -3.62
C HIS A 178 -6.21 11.43 -2.20
N LEU A 179 -5.18 12.23 -1.95
CA LEU A 179 -4.83 12.81 -0.65
C LEU A 179 -4.55 14.30 -0.79
N PRO A 180 -4.84 15.12 0.23
CA PRO A 180 -4.32 16.48 0.26
C PRO A 180 -2.79 16.46 0.34
N ARG A 181 -2.13 17.45 -0.24
CA ARG A 181 -0.71 17.66 -0.03
C ARG A 181 -0.49 18.22 1.37
N GLU A 182 0.06 17.42 2.26
CA GLU A 182 0.45 17.81 3.60
C GLU A 182 1.95 17.58 3.76
N GLU A 183 2.68 18.61 4.20
CA GLU A 183 4.12 18.55 4.43
C GLU A 183 4.44 18.54 5.92
N ILE A 184 5.62 18.05 6.28
CA ILE A 184 6.12 18.14 7.66
C ILE A 184 6.38 19.61 7.97
N THR A 185 5.52 20.22 8.79
CA THR A 185 5.80 21.53 9.36
C THR A 185 6.73 21.34 10.56
N TYR A 186 8.00 21.69 10.41
CA TYR A 186 8.87 21.88 11.57
C TYR A 186 8.37 23.15 12.29
N ASP A 187 7.73 22.97 13.44
CA ASP A 187 7.42 24.09 14.31
C ASP A 187 8.75 24.75 14.75
N GLN A 188 9.09 25.86 14.09
CA GLN A 188 10.18 26.73 14.50
C GLN A 188 9.66 27.58 15.67
N SER A 189 9.39 26.96 16.80
CA SER A 189 9.23 27.71 18.05
C SER A 189 10.60 28.15 18.53
N PRO A 190 10.92 29.47 18.49
CA PRO A 190 12.11 29.96 19.11
C PRO A 190 11.78 30.26 20.60
N ASP A 191 11.69 29.23 21.43
CA ASP A 191 11.73 29.44 22.88
C ASP A 191 13.10 29.07 23.43
N CYS A 192 14.02 29.99 23.21
CA CYS A 192 15.15 30.22 24.08
C CYS A 192 14.97 31.57 24.77
N ARG A 193 14.38 31.58 25.96
CA ARG A 193 14.65 32.60 26.95
C ARG A 193 14.87 31.95 28.30
#